data_12f2d7ecc7c86c758b49584f86e9cd57
#
_entry.id   12f2d7ecc7c86c758b49584f86e9cd57
#
_cell.length_a   1.000
_cell.length_b   1.000
_cell.length_c   1.000
_cell.angle_alpha   90.00
_cell.angle_beta   90.00
_cell.angle_gamma   90.00
#
_symmetry.space_group_name_H-M   'P 1'
#
loop_
_entity.id
_entity.type
_entity.pdbx_description
1 polymer ?
#
loop_
_entity_poly.entity_id
_entity_poly.type
_entity_poly.pdbx_seq_one_letter_code
_entity_poly.pdbx_strand_id
1 'polypeptide(L)'
;MASTTKWTPNEKQKLFLGALADGKALTLAEVSKKVGIEIKSGSINTLIAKGMVQTEDVSYDCNIVRKDTNEIVGTTKKTVKAYKLIAVGK
;
A
#
# COMPACT_ATOMS: atom_id res chain seq x y z
N MET A 1 5.40 27.22 20.74
CA MET A 1 5.27 26.77 20.49
C MET A 1 5.05 26.20 19.90
N ALA A 2 5.44 26.29 20.15
CA ALA A 2 5.61 25.60 19.34
C ALA A 2 4.63 25.19 18.54
N SER A 3 4.90 24.88 17.62
CA SER A 3 3.94 24.50 16.83
C SER A 3 3.15 23.45 17.44
N THR A 4 2.14 23.82 17.90
CA THR A 4 1.22 22.92 18.47
C THR A 4 0.31 22.38 17.41
N THR A 5 0.60 22.64 16.16
CA THR A 5 -0.25 22.15 15.12
C THR A 5 -0.15 20.66 15.05
N LYS A 6 -1.18 19.98 15.41
CA LYS A 6 -1.22 18.55 15.27
C LYS A 6 -1.45 18.22 13.84
N TRP A 7 -0.54 17.42 13.27
CA TRP A 7 -0.75 16.95 11.92
C TRP A 7 -1.89 15.93 11.93
N THR A 8 -2.80 16.09 11.01
CA THR A 8 -3.87 15.11 10.84
C THR A 8 -3.85 14.61 9.40
N PRO A 9 -4.15 13.33 9.20
CA PRO A 9 -4.20 12.82 7.83
C PRO A 9 -5.38 13.41 7.08
N ASN A 10 -5.20 13.62 5.78
CA ASN A 10 -6.30 14.08 4.96
C ASN A 10 -7.26 12.93 4.71
N GLU A 11 -8.33 13.21 3.97
CA GLU A 11 -9.38 12.22 3.77
C GLU A 11 -8.87 10.96 3.09
N LYS A 12 -8.04 11.11 2.07
CA LYS A 12 -7.47 9.96 1.37
C LYS A 12 -6.55 9.16 2.27
N GLN A 13 -5.77 9.84 3.10
CA GLN A 13 -4.88 9.17 4.03
C GLN A 13 -5.67 8.41 5.08
N LYS A 14 -6.78 8.97 5.55
CA LYS A 14 -7.65 8.27 6.49
C LYS A 14 -8.23 7.00 5.87
N LEU A 15 -8.64 7.07 4.62
CA LEU A 15 -9.15 5.90 3.92
C LEU A 15 -8.06 4.84 3.78
N PHE A 16 -6.85 5.26 3.48
CA PHE A 16 -5.73 4.35 3.37
C PHE A 16 -5.46 3.64 4.69
N LEU A 17 -5.41 4.41 5.77
CA LEU A 17 -5.18 3.83 7.10
C LEU A 17 -6.30 2.88 7.49
N GLY A 18 -7.54 3.24 7.17
CA GLY A 18 -8.68 2.37 7.44
C GLY A 18 -8.62 1.07 6.67
N ALA A 19 -8.12 1.12 5.43
CA ALA A 19 -7.97 -0.10 4.64
C ALA A 19 -6.94 -1.04 5.24
N LEU A 20 -5.94 -0.51 5.94
CA LEU A 20 -4.92 -1.31 6.57
C LEU A 20 -5.26 -1.71 8.00
N ALA A 21 -6.42 -1.30 8.50
CA ALA A 21 -6.80 -1.54 9.89
C ALA A 21 -6.88 -3.02 10.23
N ASP A 22 -7.05 -3.88 9.23
CA ASP A 22 -7.08 -5.33 9.43
C ASP A 22 -5.73 -5.90 9.86
N GLY A 23 -4.68 -5.11 9.78
CA GLY A 23 -3.34 -5.58 10.10
C GLY A 23 -2.66 -6.33 8.99
N LYS A 24 -3.24 -6.35 7.81
CA LYS A 24 -2.67 -7.03 6.66
C LYS A 24 -1.90 -6.06 5.79
N ALA A 25 -0.82 -6.54 5.19
CA ALA A 25 -0.08 -5.74 4.24
C ALA A 25 -0.82 -5.72 2.90
N LEU A 26 -1.06 -4.54 2.37
CA LEU A 26 -1.76 -4.36 1.11
C LEU A 26 -0.93 -3.50 0.18
N THR A 27 -0.97 -3.81 -1.11
CA THR A 27 -0.32 -2.94 -2.09
C THR A 27 -1.19 -1.72 -2.33
N LEU A 28 -0.61 -0.70 -2.93
CA LEU A 28 -1.34 0.52 -3.22
C LEU A 28 -2.56 0.25 -4.11
N ALA A 29 -2.40 -0.62 -5.09
CA ALA A 29 -3.51 -0.99 -5.97
C ALA A 29 -4.63 -1.68 -5.19
N GLU A 30 -4.27 -2.55 -4.25
CA GLU A 30 -5.26 -3.23 -3.44
C GLU A 30 -6.01 -2.27 -2.54
N VAL A 31 -5.31 -1.30 -1.96
CA VAL A 31 -5.94 -0.31 -1.12
C VAL A 31 -6.89 0.57 -1.94
N SER A 32 -6.44 1.02 -3.11
CA SER A 32 -7.29 1.83 -3.99
C SER A 32 -8.57 1.11 -4.36
N LYS A 33 -8.45 -0.18 -4.64
CA LYS A 33 -9.61 -1.00 -4.98
C LYS A 33 -10.54 -1.16 -3.79
N LYS A 34 -9.97 -1.34 -2.60
CA LYS A 34 -10.76 -1.54 -1.39
C LYS A 34 -11.54 -0.29 -1.00
N VAL A 35 -10.93 0.88 -1.14
CA VAL A 35 -11.60 2.12 -0.75
C VAL A 35 -12.40 2.75 -1.89
N GLY A 36 -12.22 2.26 -3.11
CA GLY A 36 -12.98 2.73 -4.26
C GLY A 36 -12.50 4.04 -4.87
N ILE A 37 -11.36 4.53 -4.45
CA ILE A 37 -10.76 5.75 -5.03
C ILE A 37 -9.27 5.51 -5.22
N GLU A 38 -8.71 6.25 -6.16
CA GLU A 38 -7.27 6.14 -6.41
C GLU A 38 -6.49 6.81 -5.28
N ILE A 39 -5.55 6.07 -4.72
CA ILE A 39 -4.65 6.58 -3.69
C ILE A 39 -3.27 6.72 -4.32
N LYS A 40 -2.69 7.91 -4.24
CA LYS A 40 -1.38 8.16 -4.83
C LYS A 40 -0.29 7.94 -3.80
N SER A 41 0.88 7.52 -4.27
CA SER A 41 2.02 7.24 -3.40
C SER A 41 2.47 8.49 -2.64
N GLY A 42 2.28 9.67 -3.21
CA GLY A 42 2.66 10.91 -2.54
C GLY A 42 1.93 11.10 -1.21
N SER A 43 0.66 10.70 -1.14
CA SER A 43 -0.09 10.78 0.10
C SER A 43 0.45 9.81 1.14
N ILE A 44 0.90 8.65 0.69
CA ILE A 44 1.39 7.61 1.58
C ILE A 44 2.77 7.91 2.13
N ASN A 45 3.61 8.58 1.33
CA ASN A 45 4.94 8.94 1.77
C ASN A 45 4.91 9.77 3.06
N THR A 46 3.91 10.61 3.20
CA THR A 46 3.73 11.39 4.44
C THR A 46 3.47 10.47 5.62
N LEU A 47 2.63 9.45 5.42
CA LEU A 47 2.32 8.50 6.48
C LEU A 47 3.55 7.68 6.87
N ILE A 48 4.37 7.33 5.89
CA ILE A 48 5.61 6.61 6.15
C ILE A 48 6.56 7.50 6.94
N ALA A 49 6.67 8.76 6.55
CA ALA A 49 7.54 9.71 7.24
C ALA A 49 7.09 9.97 8.67
N LYS A 50 5.79 9.87 8.92
CA LYS A 50 5.25 10.03 10.27
C LYS A 50 5.34 8.77 11.12
N GLY A 51 5.82 7.68 10.54
CA GLY A 51 5.95 6.44 11.27
C GLY A 51 4.65 5.70 11.51
N MET A 52 3.63 5.99 10.73
CA MET A 52 2.34 5.35 10.87
C MET A 52 2.19 4.13 9.99
N VAL A 53 2.96 4.06 8.91
CA VAL A 53 2.88 2.99 7.93
C VAL A 53 4.29 2.53 7.60
N GLN A 54 4.47 1.24 7.46
CA GLN A 54 5.74 0.68 7.01
C GLN A 54 5.51 -0.02 5.68
N THR A 55 6.60 -0.20 4.95
CA THR A 55 6.55 -0.90 3.67
C THR A 55 7.26 -2.23 3.79
N GLU A 56 6.82 -3.19 3.02
CA GLU A 56 7.53 -4.45 2.92
C GLU A 56 7.41 -4.96 1.49
N ASP A 57 8.42 -5.71 1.07
CA ASP A 57 8.42 -6.27 -0.28
C ASP A 57 7.70 -7.61 -0.24
N VAL A 58 6.75 -7.76 -1.13
CA VAL A 58 5.98 -8.99 -1.27
C VAL A 58 6.26 -9.55 -2.65
N SER A 59 6.71 -10.80 -2.70
CA SER A 59 6.96 -11.46 -3.96
C SER A 59 5.77 -12.34 -4.33
N TYR A 60 5.45 -12.35 -5.60
CA TYR A 60 4.38 -13.21 -6.07
C TYR A 60 4.77 -13.79 -7.43
N ASP A 61 4.21 -14.95 -7.74
CA ASP A 61 4.46 -15.59 -9.02
C ASP A 61 3.50 -15.01 -10.05
N CYS A 62 4.07 -14.66 -11.20
CA CYS A 62 3.30 -14.11 -12.29
C CYS A 62 3.50 -14.99 -13.50
N ASN A 63 2.43 -15.37 -14.17
CA ASN A 63 2.51 -16.20 -15.36
C ASN A 63 2.92 -15.35 -16.54
N ILE A 64 3.86 -15.88 -17.33
CA ILE A 64 4.25 -15.25 -18.58
C ILE A 64 3.32 -15.82 -19.65
N VAL A 65 2.56 -14.94 -20.28
CA VAL A 65 1.58 -15.34 -21.28
C VAL A 65 2.00 -14.86 -22.65
N ARG A 66 1.93 -15.75 -23.62
CA ARG A 66 2.20 -15.40 -25.00
C ARG A 66 1.01 -14.63 -25.56
N LYS A 67 1.29 -13.49 -26.19
CA LYS A 67 0.20 -12.62 -26.65
C LYS A 67 -0.59 -13.22 -27.81
N ASP A 68 0.09 -14.00 -28.65
CA ASP A 68 -0.54 -14.52 -29.85
C ASP A 68 -1.41 -15.75 -29.56
N THR A 69 -1.07 -16.55 -28.56
CA THR A 69 -1.80 -17.78 -28.27
C THR A 69 -2.43 -17.80 -26.90
N ASN A 70 -2.10 -16.82 -26.03
CA ASN A 70 -2.54 -16.78 -24.65
C ASN A 70 -2.10 -18.00 -23.85
N GLU A 71 -1.05 -18.69 -24.32
CA GLU A 71 -0.52 -19.81 -23.57
C GLU A 71 0.44 -19.36 -22.50
N ILE A 72 0.39 -20.05 -21.37
CA ILE A 72 1.35 -19.79 -20.30
C ILE A 72 2.65 -20.49 -20.67
N VAL A 73 3.69 -19.68 -20.94
CA VAL A 73 4.98 -20.24 -21.37
C VAL A 73 6.01 -20.27 -20.24
N GLY A 74 5.65 -19.75 -19.07
CA GLY A 74 6.57 -19.80 -17.94
C GLY A 74 6.03 -18.97 -16.80
N THR A 75 6.81 -18.89 -15.72
CA THR A 75 6.47 -18.06 -14.58
C THR A 75 7.66 -17.22 -14.21
N THR A 76 7.40 -16.06 -13.65
CA THR A 76 8.46 -15.20 -13.15
C THR A 76 7.99 -14.65 -11.81
N LYS A 77 8.94 -14.30 -10.97
CA LYS A 77 8.60 -13.68 -9.70
C LYS A 77 8.66 -12.18 -9.83
N LYS A 78 7.66 -11.52 -9.32
CA LYS A 78 7.64 -10.07 -9.27
C LYS A 78 7.53 -9.64 -7.83
N THR A 79 8.16 -8.50 -7.52
CA THR A 79 8.13 -7.94 -6.19
C THR A 79 7.37 -6.64 -6.24
N VAL A 80 6.42 -6.47 -5.32
CA VAL A 80 5.68 -5.23 -5.20
C VAL A 80 5.81 -4.75 -3.76
N LYS A 81 5.69 -3.45 -3.60
CA LYS A 81 5.75 -2.86 -2.27
C LYS A 81 4.36 -2.90 -1.66
N ALA A 82 4.26 -3.50 -0.49
CA ALA A 82 3.01 -3.52 0.27
C ALA A 82 3.14 -2.60 1.47
N TYR A 83 2.03 -2.12 1.96
CA TYR A 83 1.99 -1.19 3.08
C TYR A 83 1.23 -1.82 4.23
N LYS A 84 1.70 -1.57 5.44
CA LYS A 84 1.09 -2.14 6.63
C LYS A 84 1.13 -1.10 7.74
N LEU A 85 0.10 -1.08 8.57
CA LEU A 85 0.10 -0.19 9.73
C LEU A 85 1.17 -0.62 10.71
N ILE A 86 1.88 0.37 11.23
CA ILE A 86 2.83 0.11 12.30
C ILE A 86 2.05 0.06 13.61
N ALA A 87 2.16 -1.05 14.32
CA ALA A 87 1.54 -1.16 15.61
C ALA A 87 2.31 -0.28 16.58
N VAL A 88 1.75 0.83 16.97
CA VAL A 88 2.37 1.72 17.94
C VAL A 88 1.93 1.20 19.29
N GLY A 89 2.81 0.57 19.95
CA GLY A 89 2.55 0.06 21.23
C GLY A 89 2.29 1.17 22.21
N LYS A 90 1.82 1.41 22.74
CA LYS A 90 1.65 2.35 23.51
C LYS A 90 2.01 2.53 24.28
#